data_02f9d678532f290c8067ef0d4a8ff0d7
#
_entry.id   02f9d678532f290c8067ef0d4a8ff0d7
#
_cell.length_a   1.000
_cell.length_b   1.000
_cell.length_c   1.000
_cell.angle_alpha   90.00
_cell.angle_beta   90.00
_cell.angle_gamma   90.00
#
_symmetry.space_group_name_H-M   'P 1'
#
loop_
_entity.id
_entity.type
_entity.pdbx_description
1 polymer ?
#
loop_
_entity_poly.entity_id
_entity_poly.type
_entity_poly.pdbx_seq_one_letter_code
_entity_poly.pdbx_strand_id
1 'polypeptide(L)'
;MKTKEIASKYGIDLEAFHAWLPSSGFNWKAGMLSNEVLESDIDSVVKKFKYDHSPERAAADAQLRKDLAGILITSGFNFDGYTITKYSGYISGDDVTQIDRGTAGGWFGSGATNTGSALTNSLVVLRRNALMELKQAAHALGCNAVIGVDFDYITLEPETANRDGGTTYLPYVFAVTANGNAVTIEKH
;
A
#
# COMPACT_ATOMS: atom_id res chain seq x y z
N MET A 1 28.49 -0.32 11.24
CA MET A 1 28.32 -0.30 12.73
C MET A 1 27.09 -1.14 13.10
N LYS A 2 27.14 -1.82 14.23
CA LYS A 2 26.01 -2.67 14.68
C LYS A 2 24.83 -1.83 15.17
N THR A 3 23.63 -2.27 14.89
CA THR A 3 22.41 -1.55 15.29
C THR A 3 22.31 -1.31 16.80
N LYS A 4 22.80 -2.24 17.63
CA LYS A 4 22.85 -2.06 19.09
C LYS A 4 23.76 -0.91 19.52
N GLU A 5 24.89 -0.70 18.83
CA GLU A 5 25.81 0.41 19.09
C GLU A 5 25.21 1.75 18.67
N ILE A 6 24.48 1.76 17.51
CA ILE A 6 23.75 2.92 17.02
C ILE A 6 22.67 3.30 18.04
N ALA A 7 21.84 2.33 18.44
CA ALA A 7 20.76 2.57 19.39
C ALA A 7 21.27 3.14 20.71
N SER A 8 22.35 2.57 21.26
CA SER A 8 22.98 3.08 22.50
C SER A 8 23.57 4.48 22.33
N LYS A 9 24.29 4.71 21.21
CA LYS A 9 24.96 6.01 20.96
C LYS A 9 23.99 7.17 20.76
N TYR A 10 22.84 6.91 20.10
CA TYR A 10 21.90 7.95 19.69
C TYR A 10 20.61 7.98 20.53
N GLY A 11 20.52 7.16 21.58
CA GLY A 11 19.37 7.09 22.48
C GLY A 11 18.09 6.61 21.76
N ILE A 12 18.21 5.58 20.92
CA ILE A 12 17.14 5.03 20.11
C ILE A 12 16.67 3.70 20.74
N ASP A 13 15.38 3.46 20.76
CA ASP A 13 14.86 2.15 21.13
C ASP A 13 15.28 1.08 20.08
N LEU A 14 15.95 0.04 20.56
CA LEU A 14 16.55 -0.97 19.69
C LEU A 14 15.50 -1.83 18.99
N GLU A 15 14.41 -2.15 19.67
CA GLU A 15 13.35 -3.01 19.13
C GLU A 15 12.60 -2.27 18.02
N ALA A 16 12.19 -1.03 18.30
CA ALA A 16 11.57 -0.16 17.30
C ALA A 16 12.50 0.07 16.09
N PHE A 17 13.81 0.25 16.34
CA PHE A 17 14.80 0.45 15.27
C PHE A 17 14.94 -0.80 14.38
N HIS A 18 14.95 -1.99 14.96
CA HIS A 18 14.99 -3.24 14.22
C HIS A 18 13.71 -3.49 13.40
N ALA A 19 12.55 -3.16 13.95
CA ALA A 19 11.27 -3.28 13.26
C ALA A 19 11.14 -2.31 12.06
N TRP A 20 11.69 -1.10 12.20
CA TRP A 20 11.67 -0.06 11.18
C TRP A 20 12.68 -0.27 10.05
N LEU A 21 13.87 -0.82 10.35
CA LEU A 21 15.01 -0.89 9.44
C LEU A 21 14.71 -1.56 8.09
N PRO A 22 13.94 -2.68 8.00
CA PRO A 22 13.59 -3.31 6.72
C PRO A 22 12.80 -2.41 5.76
N SER A 23 11.98 -1.51 6.29
CA SER A 23 11.16 -0.57 5.51
C SER A 23 11.82 0.79 5.31
N SER A 24 13.02 1.00 5.85
CA SER A 24 13.70 2.30 5.87
C SER A 24 14.18 2.79 4.51
N GLY A 25 14.38 1.87 3.55
CA GLY A 25 15.00 2.15 2.25
C GLY A 25 16.53 2.26 2.28
N PHE A 26 17.19 2.06 3.43
CA PHE A 26 18.64 2.04 3.55
C PHE A 26 19.22 0.63 3.38
N ASN A 27 20.47 0.56 2.94
CA ASN A 27 21.21 -0.68 2.88
C ASN A 27 21.65 -1.12 4.27
N TRP A 28 21.32 -2.35 4.64
CA TRP A 28 21.73 -2.96 5.88
C TRP A 28 21.97 -4.46 5.70
N LYS A 29 22.73 -5.05 6.60
CA LYS A 29 22.99 -6.50 6.60
C LYS A 29 22.33 -7.15 7.81
N ALA A 30 21.54 -8.19 7.55
CA ALA A 30 21.05 -9.06 8.61
C ALA A 30 22.21 -9.93 9.13
N GLY A 31 22.48 -9.83 10.42
CA GLY A 31 23.49 -10.67 11.10
C GLY A 31 22.83 -11.62 12.09
N MET A 32 23.48 -12.75 12.36
CA MET A 32 22.96 -13.77 13.29
C MET A 32 22.76 -13.23 14.72
N LEU A 33 23.57 -12.25 15.15
CA LEU A 33 23.52 -11.67 16.50
C LEU A 33 23.16 -10.18 16.52
N SER A 34 23.28 -9.48 15.41
CA SER A 34 22.81 -8.08 15.26
C SER A 34 22.85 -7.67 13.79
N ASN A 35 21.95 -6.78 13.42
CA ASN A 35 21.96 -6.13 12.11
C ASN A 35 23.07 -5.07 12.05
N GLU A 36 23.57 -4.78 10.84
CA GLU A 36 24.63 -3.81 10.60
C GLU A 36 24.23 -2.79 9.55
N VAL A 37 24.52 -1.53 9.81
CA VAL A 37 24.32 -0.39 8.91
C VAL A 37 25.70 0.12 8.47
N LEU A 38 25.81 0.56 7.21
CA LEU A 38 27.05 1.18 6.70
C LEU A 38 27.37 2.45 7.49
N GLU A 39 28.63 2.67 7.79
CA GLU A 39 29.06 3.82 8.60
C GLU A 39 28.75 5.16 7.93
N SER A 40 28.83 5.22 6.60
CA SER A 40 28.45 6.39 5.80
C SER A 40 26.98 6.80 5.95
N ASP A 41 26.10 5.86 6.28
CA ASP A 41 24.66 6.07 6.27
C ASP A 41 24.07 6.32 7.66
N ILE A 42 24.88 6.14 8.72
CA ILE A 42 24.41 6.17 10.11
C ILE A 42 23.64 7.46 10.44
N ASP A 43 24.22 8.62 10.13
CA ASP A 43 23.58 9.90 10.45
C ASP A 43 22.25 10.08 9.72
N SER A 44 22.18 9.66 8.45
CA SER A 44 20.98 9.71 7.63
C SER A 44 19.91 8.75 8.15
N VAL A 45 20.31 7.52 8.50
CA VAL A 45 19.44 6.48 9.08
C VAL A 45 18.86 6.95 10.41
N VAL A 46 19.71 7.48 11.31
CA VAL A 46 19.28 8.00 12.62
C VAL A 46 18.33 9.18 12.48
N LYS A 47 18.65 10.13 11.61
CA LYS A 47 17.82 11.30 11.34
C LYS A 47 16.45 10.89 10.82
N LYS A 48 16.41 9.96 9.84
CA LYS A 48 15.15 9.46 9.28
C LYS A 48 14.35 8.68 10.31
N PHE A 49 14.99 7.80 11.10
CA PHE A 49 14.30 7.06 12.16
C PHE A 49 13.65 8.00 13.18
N LYS A 50 14.38 9.00 13.67
CA LYS A 50 13.85 9.99 14.62
C LYS A 50 12.71 10.80 14.02
N TYR A 51 12.80 11.19 12.75
CA TYR A 51 11.72 11.88 12.05
C TYR A 51 10.49 10.98 11.90
N ASP A 52 10.66 9.74 11.44
CA ASP A 52 9.56 8.79 11.21
C ASP A 52 8.80 8.44 12.51
N HIS A 53 9.46 8.56 13.67
CA HIS A 53 8.88 8.35 15.01
C HIS A 53 8.59 9.65 15.76
N SER A 54 8.62 10.78 15.09
CA SER A 54 8.40 12.08 15.73
C SER A 54 6.90 12.41 15.86
N PRO A 55 6.52 13.22 16.86
CA PRO A 55 5.16 13.74 16.97
C PRO A 55 4.73 14.55 15.76
N GLU A 56 5.65 15.27 15.13
CA GLU A 56 5.41 16.06 13.92
C GLU A 56 4.99 15.16 12.75
N ARG A 57 5.68 14.03 12.56
CA ARG A 57 5.32 13.03 11.55
C ARG A 57 3.95 12.44 11.83
N ALA A 58 3.69 12.05 13.07
CA ALA A 58 2.40 11.51 13.49
C ALA A 58 1.25 12.53 13.26
N ALA A 59 1.49 13.81 13.55
CA ALA A 59 0.52 14.88 13.30
C ALA A 59 0.27 15.09 11.80
N ALA A 60 1.33 15.07 10.98
CA ALA A 60 1.22 15.20 9.53
C ALA A 60 0.43 14.03 8.92
N ASP A 61 0.69 12.79 9.35
CA ASP A 61 -0.05 11.61 8.90
C ASP A 61 -1.51 11.62 9.35
N ALA A 62 -1.79 12.16 10.55
CA ALA A 62 -3.16 12.34 11.03
C ALA A 62 -3.91 13.39 10.21
N GLN A 63 -3.24 14.50 9.87
CA GLN A 63 -3.83 15.54 9.02
C GLN A 63 -4.11 15.00 7.62
N LEU A 64 -3.14 14.33 7.00
CA LEU A 64 -3.32 13.71 5.68
C LEU A 64 -4.50 12.74 5.67
N ARG A 65 -4.63 11.88 6.69
CA ARG A 65 -5.78 10.97 6.81
C ARG A 65 -7.11 11.72 6.88
N LYS A 66 -7.14 12.85 7.59
CA LYS A 66 -8.33 13.70 7.69
C LYS A 66 -8.67 14.34 6.35
N ASP A 67 -7.67 14.85 5.64
CA ASP A 67 -7.84 15.48 4.32
C ASP A 67 -8.36 14.45 3.30
N LEU A 68 -7.76 13.25 3.25
CA LEU A 68 -8.21 12.15 2.38
C LEU A 68 -9.62 11.67 2.73
N ALA A 69 -9.99 11.66 4.02
CA ALA A 69 -11.35 11.31 4.44
C ALA A 69 -12.38 12.35 3.96
N GLY A 70 -11.97 13.62 3.85
CA GLY A 70 -12.78 14.72 3.35
C GLY A 70 -13.01 14.71 1.83
N ILE A 71 -12.21 13.98 1.05
CA ILE A 71 -12.39 13.91 -0.40
C ILE A 71 -13.64 13.09 -0.72
N LEU A 72 -14.58 13.73 -1.39
CA LEU A 72 -15.81 13.08 -1.86
C LEU A 72 -15.55 12.29 -3.14
N ILE A 73 -16.19 11.13 -3.28
CA ILE A 73 -16.13 10.31 -4.48
C ILE A 73 -17.52 9.88 -4.93
N THR A 74 -17.76 9.85 -6.23
CA THR A 74 -19.00 9.37 -6.82
C THR A 74 -18.76 8.72 -8.19
N SER A 75 -19.54 7.71 -8.52
CA SER A 75 -19.62 7.17 -9.90
C SER A 75 -20.41 8.09 -10.83
N GLY A 76 -21.20 9.04 -10.29
CA GLY A 76 -21.87 10.08 -11.06
C GLY A 76 -20.90 11.18 -11.49
N PHE A 77 -21.43 12.14 -12.27
CA PHE A 77 -20.63 13.26 -12.80
C PHE A 77 -20.83 14.56 -12.02
N ASN A 78 -21.59 14.57 -10.94
CA ASN A 78 -21.83 15.71 -10.06
C ASN A 78 -22.17 15.25 -8.64
N PHE A 79 -22.24 16.20 -7.72
CA PHE A 79 -22.75 16.02 -6.36
C PHE A 79 -23.92 16.99 -6.13
N ASP A 80 -25.02 16.49 -5.59
CA ASP A 80 -26.17 17.32 -5.25
C ASP A 80 -25.80 18.37 -4.18
N GLY A 81 -26.16 19.63 -4.42
CA GLY A 81 -25.82 20.75 -3.53
C GLY A 81 -24.40 21.27 -3.65
N TYR A 82 -23.66 20.87 -4.72
CA TYR A 82 -22.33 21.36 -5.00
C TYR A 82 -22.18 21.81 -6.45
N THR A 83 -21.31 22.80 -6.66
CA THR A 83 -20.88 23.25 -8.00
C THR A 83 -19.42 22.81 -8.22
N ILE A 84 -19.13 22.26 -9.40
CA ILE A 84 -17.75 22.02 -9.82
C ILE A 84 -17.16 23.35 -10.28
N THR A 85 -16.11 23.80 -9.58
CA THR A 85 -15.43 25.08 -9.87
C THR A 85 -14.15 24.87 -10.67
N LYS A 86 -13.58 23.64 -10.65
CA LYS A 86 -12.38 23.33 -11.41
C LYS A 86 -12.32 21.84 -11.77
N TYR A 87 -11.88 21.54 -12.99
CA TYR A 87 -11.49 20.22 -13.44
C TYR A 87 -9.96 20.13 -13.47
N SER A 88 -9.38 19.09 -12.85
CA SER A 88 -7.92 18.91 -12.78
C SER A 88 -7.41 17.71 -13.55
N GLY A 89 -8.31 16.92 -14.14
CA GLY A 89 -7.98 15.87 -15.08
C GLY A 89 -8.24 14.45 -14.57
N TYR A 90 -7.94 13.52 -15.44
CA TYR A 90 -8.11 12.08 -15.19
C TYR A 90 -7.00 11.57 -14.27
N ILE A 91 -7.40 10.76 -13.28
CA ILE A 91 -6.52 10.15 -12.29
C ILE A 91 -6.89 8.69 -12.10
N SER A 92 -5.93 7.89 -11.64
CA SER A 92 -6.14 6.51 -11.24
C SER A 92 -5.48 6.21 -9.89
N GLY A 93 -5.90 5.10 -9.29
CA GLY A 93 -5.24 4.47 -8.15
C GLY A 93 -5.32 2.95 -8.33
N ASP A 94 -4.22 2.26 -8.06
CA ASP A 94 -4.04 0.85 -8.38
C ASP A 94 -3.71 0.03 -7.15
N ASP A 95 -4.17 -1.22 -7.12
CA ASP A 95 -3.69 -2.20 -6.15
C ASP A 95 -3.64 -3.60 -6.77
N VAL A 96 -2.67 -4.39 -6.33
CA VAL A 96 -2.41 -5.72 -6.86
C VAL A 96 -2.18 -6.73 -5.73
N THR A 97 -2.72 -7.93 -5.89
CA THR A 97 -2.47 -9.04 -4.96
C THR A 97 -2.20 -10.35 -5.69
N GLN A 98 -1.47 -11.22 -5.02
CA GLN A 98 -1.28 -12.59 -5.45
C GLN A 98 -2.12 -13.51 -4.56
N ILE A 99 -2.82 -14.46 -5.17
CA ILE A 99 -3.60 -15.49 -4.48
C ILE A 99 -3.01 -16.83 -4.82
N ASP A 100 -2.45 -17.50 -3.81
CA ASP A 100 -1.90 -18.84 -3.99
C ASP A 100 -3.02 -19.80 -4.41
N ARG A 101 -2.73 -20.60 -5.44
CA ARG A 101 -3.53 -21.79 -5.74
C ARG A 101 -3.26 -22.75 -4.60
N GLY A 102 -4.23 -22.91 -3.69
CA GLY A 102 -4.08 -23.85 -2.59
C GLY A 102 -3.51 -25.18 -3.11
N THR A 103 -2.46 -25.67 -2.49
CA THR A 103 -1.85 -26.95 -2.79
C THR A 103 -2.92 -28.05 -2.58
N ALA A 104 -3.61 -28.40 -3.64
CA ALA A 104 -4.41 -29.63 -3.69
C ALA A 104 -3.42 -30.78 -3.59
N GLY A 105 -3.25 -31.36 -2.39
CA GLY A 105 -2.47 -32.58 -2.26
C GLY A 105 -1.50 -32.65 -1.10
N GLY A 106 -1.90 -32.29 0.11
CA GLY A 106 -1.29 -32.92 1.29
C GLY A 106 -2.04 -34.20 1.59
N TRP A 107 -1.34 -35.31 1.73
CA TRP A 107 -1.86 -36.66 2.05
C TRP A 107 -2.87 -36.70 3.23
N PHE A 108 -2.99 -35.64 4.02
CA PHE A 108 -3.89 -35.50 5.18
C PHE A 108 -4.71 -34.20 5.22
N GLY A 109 -4.83 -33.45 4.14
CA GLY A 109 -5.56 -32.18 4.12
C GLY A 109 -6.85 -32.23 3.33
N SER A 110 -7.95 -32.65 3.95
CA SER A 110 -9.32 -32.37 3.48
C SER A 110 -9.67 -30.90 3.76
N GLY A 111 -8.90 -29.97 3.22
CA GLY A 111 -9.21 -28.55 3.21
C GLY A 111 -9.41 -28.11 1.77
N ALA A 112 -10.61 -28.28 1.21
CA ALA A 112 -11.02 -27.43 0.12
C ALA A 112 -11.00 -25.99 0.67
N THR A 113 -9.84 -25.34 0.54
CA THR A 113 -9.74 -23.90 0.83
C THR A 113 -10.76 -23.24 -0.08
N ASN A 114 -11.71 -22.55 0.52
CA ASN A 114 -12.76 -21.87 -0.21
C ASN A 114 -12.12 -20.68 -0.95
N THR A 115 -11.50 -20.99 -2.10
CA THR A 115 -10.76 -20.03 -2.93
C THR A 115 -11.65 -18.83 -3.30
N GLY A 116 -12.97 -19.09 -3.39
CA GLY A 116 -13.95 -18.06 -3.65
C GLY A 116 -14.08 -17.03 -2.52
N SER A 117 -14.07 -17.47 -1.25
CA SER A 117 -14.15 -16.53 -0.12
C SER A 117 -12.85 -15.74 0.07
N ALA A 118 -11.70 -16.37 -0.14
CA ALA A 118 -10.41 -15.70 -0.11
C ALA A 118 -10.32 -14.64 -1.21
N LEU A 119 -10.76 -14.96 -2.43
CA LEU A 119 -10.81 -14.02 -3.54
C LEU A 119 -11.76 -12.85 -3.25
N THR A 120 -12.97 -13.13 -2.75
CA THR A 120 -13.94 -12.07 -2.43
C THR A 120 -13.39 -11.10 -1.38
N ASN A 121 -12.76 -11.60 -0.31
CA ASN A 121 -12.14 -10.77 0.72
C ASN A 121 -10.99 -9.94 0.15
N SER A 122 -10.15 -10.54 -0.71
CA SER A 122 -9.05 -9.83 -1.36
C SER A 122 -9.57 -8.72 -2.27
N LEU A 123 -10.62 -8.94 -3.06
CA LEU A 123 -11.22 -7.91 -3.92
C LEU A 123 -11.76 -6.72 -3.13
N VAL A 124 -12.34 -6.93 -1.94
CA VAL A 124 -12.78 -5.82 -1.08
C VAL A 124 -11.60 -4.96 -0.63
N VAL A 125 -10.49 -5.60 -0.25
CA VAL A 125 -9.26 -4.90 0.16
C VAL A 125 -8.67 -4.14 -1.01
N LEU A 126 -8.51 -4.80 -2.17
CA LEU A 126 -7.98 -4.18 -3.40
C LEU A 126 -8.77 -2.93 -3.81
N ARG A 127 -10.11 -3.03 -3.85
CA ARG A 127 -10.95 -1.84 -4.16
C ARG A 127 -10.75 -0.71 -3.18
N ARG A 128 -10.65 -1.02 -1.90
CA ARG A 128 -10.43 0.00 -0.86
C ARG A 128 -9.08 0.68 -1.02
N ASN A 129 -8.04 -0.09 -1.31
CA ASN A 129 -6.70 0.43 -1.50
C ASN A 129 -6.62 1.27 -2.78
N ALA A 130 -7.15 0.78 -3.91
CA ALA A 130 -7.23 1.53 -5.16
C ALA A 130 -7.99 2.88 -4.99
N LEU A 131 -9.12 2.88 -4.24
CA LEU A 131 -9.82 4.12 -3.90
C LEU A 131 -9.00 5.05 -3.00
N MET A 132 -8.20 4.51 -2.10
CA MET A 132 -7.32 5.32 -1.26
C MET A 132 -6.25 6.00 -2.10
N GLU A 133 -5.61 5.29 -3.02
CA GLU A 133 -4.64 5.86 -3.95
C GLU A 133 -5.27 6.90 -4.87
N LEU A 134 -6.47 6.64 -5.40
CA LEU A 134 -7.23 7.60 -6.19
C LEU A 134 -7.48 8.92 -5.42
N LYS A 135 -7.83 8.83 -4.14
CA LYS A 135 -7.96 10.00 -3.25
C LYS A 135 -6.63 10.72 -3.03
N GLN A 136 -5.53 9.98 -2.87
CA GLN A 136 -4.20 10.58 -2.75
C GLN A 136 -3.81 11.34 -4.02
N ALA A 137 -4.10 10.78 -5.20
CA ALA A 137 -3.89 11.45 -6.48
C ALA A 137 -4.71 12.76 -6.60
N ALA A 138 -5.99 12.74 -6.19
CA ALA A 138 -6.83 13.94 -6.15
C ALA A 138 -6.29 15.00 -5.17
N HIS A 139 -5.89 14.57 -3.98
CA HIS A 139 -5.31 15.43 -2.94
C HIS A 139 -4.02 16.12 -3.44
N ALA A 140 -3.13 15.36 -4.10
CA ALA A 140 -1.89 15.90 -4.68
C ALA A 140 -2.13 16.98 -5.73
N LEU A 141 -3.28 16.97 -6.41
CA LEU A 141 -3.74 18.00 -7.35
C LEU A 141 -4.49 19.17 -6.67
N GLY A 142 -4.63 19.14 -5.33
CA GLY A 142 -5.38 20.12 -4.56
C GLY A 142 -6.89 20.05 -4.78
N CYS A 143 -7.41 18.89 -5.19
CA CYS A 143 -8.83 18.63 -5.41
C CYS A 143 -9.49 18.06 -4.15
N ASN A 144 -10.79 18.33 -3.99
CA ASN A 144 -11.58 17.85 -2.87
C ASN A 144 -12.67 16.84 -3.25
N ALA A 145 -12.72 16.46 -4.55
CA ALA A 145 -13.65 15.45 -5.03
C ALA A 145 -13.15 14.72 -6.27
N VAL A 146 -13.71 13.52 -6.49
CA VAL A 146 -13.52 12.71 -7.70
C VAL A 146 -14.87 12.27 -8.22
N ILE A 147 -15.12 12.52 -9.51
CA ILE A 147 -16.36 12.17 -10.21
C ILE A 147 -16.11 11.11 -11.28
N GLY A 148 -17.18 10.41 -11.68
CA GLY A 148 -17.10 9.37 -12.71
C GLY A 148 -16.21 8.20 -12.29
N VAL A 149 -16.23 7.83 -10.99
CA VAL A 149 -15.38 6.75 -10.48
C VAL A 149 -15.88 5.43 -11.02
N ASP A 150 -14.96 4.67 -11.64
CA ASP A 150 -15.18 3.32 -12.13
C ASP A 150 -13.99 2.43 -11.75
N PHE A 151 -14.19 1.10 -11.88
CA PHE A 151 -13.17 0.11 -11.57
C PHE A 151 -12.88 -0.80 -12.76
N ASP A 152 -11.60 -0.92 -13.09
CA ASP A 152 -11.08 -1.94 -13.99
C ASP A 152 -10.48 -3.09 -13.19
N TYR A 153 -10.70 -4.32 -13.68
CA TYR A 153 -10.20 -5.55 -13.08
C TYR A 153 -9.32 -6.28 -14.07
N ILE A 154 -8.10 -6.59 -13.66
CA ILE A 154 -7.16 -7.35 -14.46
C ILE A 154 -6.85 -8.65 -13.73
N THR A 155 -7.02 -9.76 -14.42
CA THR A 155 -6.58 -11.08 -13.96
C THR A 155 -5.49 -11.55 -14.88
N LEU A 156 -4.29 -11.77 -14.33
CA LEU A 156 -3.21 -12.40 -15.06
C LEU A 156 -3.26 -13.90 -14.76
N GLU A 157 -3.49 -14.69 -15.79
CA GLU A 157 -3.40 -16.14 -15.65
C GLU A 157 -1.95 -16.54 -15.44
N PRO A 158 -1.68 -17.38 -14.42
CA PRO A 158 -0.33 -17.80 -14.16
C PRO A 158 0.15 -18.80 -15.20
N GLU A 159 1.38 -18.62 -15.64
CA GLU A 159 2.07 -19.63 -16.42
C GLU A 159 2.31 -20.89 -15.57
N THR A 160 2.24 -22.06 -16.19
CA THR A 160 2.65 -23.31 -15.56
C THR A 160 4.11 -23.56 -15.88
N ALA A 161 4.96 -23.66 -14.84
CA ALA A 161 6.36 -24.05 -15.01
C ALA A 161 6.49 -25.57 -14.80
N ASN A 162 6.99 -26.30 -15.80
CA ASN A 162 7.38 -27.68 -15.65
C ASN A 162 8.84 -27.74 -15.20
N ARG A 163 9.08 -28.23 -14.00
CA ARG A 163 10.43 -28.48 -13.49
C ARG A 163 10.50 -29.91 -12.92
N ASP A 164 11.46 -30.68 -13.41
CA ASP A 164 11.76 -32.03 -12.92
C ASP A 164 10.57 -33.00 -12.88
N GLY A 165 9.71 -32.97 -13.91
CA GLY A 165 8.57 -33.88 -14.05
C GLY A 165 7.34 -33.50 -13.21
N GLY A 166 7.36 -32.36 -12.51
CA GLY A 166 6.22 -31.81 -11.77
C GLY A 166 5.73 -30.49 -12.39
N THR A 167 4.41 -30.29 -12.38
CA THR A 167 3.80 -29.01 -12.78
C THR A 167 3.73 -28.09 -11.58
N THR A 168 4.46 -26.96 -11.62
CA THR A 168 4.33 -25.91 -10.61
C THR A 168 3.32 -24.88 -11.12
N TYR A 169 2.26 -24.69 -10.36
CA TYR A 169 1.26 -23.65 -10.63
C TYR A 169 1.68 -22.37 -9.93
N LEU A 170 1.88 -21.31 -10.71
CA LEU A 170 2.12 -19.98 -10.16
C LEU A 170 0.82 -19.40 -9.56
N PRO A 171 0.89 -18.48 -8.59
CA PRO A 171 -0.30 -17.86 -8.00
C PRO A 171 -1.06 -17.02 -9.03
N TYR A 172 -2.36 -16.86 -8.82
CA TYR A 172 -3.15 -15.88 -9.58
C TYR A 172 -2.75 -14.47 -9.16
N VAL A 173 -2.60 -13.58 -10.14
CA VAL A 173 -2.37 -12.14 -9.89
C VAL A 173 -3.66 -11.40 -10.26
N PHE A 174 -4.22 -10.67 -9.30
CA PHE A 174 -5.37 -9.81 -9.48
C PHE A 174 -4.95 -8.37 -9.25
N ALA A 175 -5.31 -7.50 -10.19
CA ALA A 175 -5.15 -6.06 -10.05
C ALA A 175 -6.51 -5.38 -10.16
N VAL A 176 -6.67 -4.30 -9.42
CA VAL A 176 -7.84 -3.42 -9.46
C VAL A 176 -7.33 -2.00 -9.65
N THR A 177 -7.83 -1.33 -10.67
CA THR A 177 -7.61 0.09 -10.92
C THR A 177 -8.90 0.84 -10.65
N ALA A 178 -8.87 1.85 -9.79
CA ALA A 178 -9.94 2.83 -9.64
C ALA A 178 -9.61 4.05 -10.51
N ASN A 179 -10.52 4.44 -11.38
CA ASN A 179 -10.36 5.56 -12.30
C ASN A 179 -11.36 6.66 -11.98
N GLY A 180 -11.04 7.91 -12.33
CA GLY A 180 -11.96 9.03 -12.16
C GLY A 180 -11.39 10.36 -12.61
N ASN A 181 -12.18 11.42 -12.48
CA ASN A 181 -11.75 12.79 -12.76
C ASN A 181 -11.67 13.59 -11.46
N ALA A 182 -10.49 14.14 -11.18
CA ALA A 182 -10.26 15.02 -10.04
C ALA A 182 -10.88 16.38 -10.30
N VAL A 183 -11.68 16.86 -9.34
CA VAL A 183 -12.38 18.14 -9.41
C VAL A 183 -12.32 18.89 -8.10
N THR A 184 -12.45 20.21 -8.17
CA THR A 184 -12.73 21.03 -6.99
C THR A 184 -14.22 21.37 -7.00
N ILE A 185 -14.89 21.15 -5.87
CA ILE A 185 -16.30 21.43 -5.68
C ILE A 185 -16.51 22.41 -4.52
N GLU A 186 -17.52 23.23 -4.62
CA GLU A 186 -17.98 24.17 -3.60
C GLU A 186 -19.45 23.91 -3.29
N LYS A 187 -19.79 23.97 -2.01
CA LYS A 187 -21.17 23.82 -1.55
C LYS A 187 -21.95 25.10 -1.82
N HIS A 188 -23.20 24.95 -2.29
CA HIS A 188 -24.13 26.08 -2.46
C HIS A 188 -24.52 26.67 -1.12
#